data_ab96fab3789b69b83b48ae0177ae9900
#
_entry.id   ab96fab3789b69b83b48ae0177ae9900
#
_cell.length_a   1.000
_cell.length_b   1.000
_cell.length_c   1.000
_cell.angle_alpha   90.00
_cell.angle_beta   90.00
_cell.angle_gamma   90.00
#
_symmetry.space_group_name_H-M   'P 1'
#
loop_
_entity.id
_entity.type
_entity.pdbx_description
1 polymer ?
#
loop_
_entity_poly.entity_id
_entity_poly.type
_entity_poly.pdbx_seq_one_letter_code
_entity_poly.pdbx_strand_id
1 'polypeptide(L)'
;MRGSALALGVAAGYAADAAFGDPRRGHPVAGFGRAATALEGRIWRDHRGAGAAFTALCVGTVAAGALGAQRAVHGSAVGRALLAGTATWTVLGGASLVREARTVGGALRAGDLDAARARLPYLCGRDPRGLTEQQLARAVVESVAENTADAVVNALVWGALAGAPGLLAFRAVNTLDAMVGHRSPRYLRFGWASARLDDVAGWPGARLTALLTVAAAGPERRAEAWRVWRRDASAHPSPNAGQAEAAFAGALGVRLGGTLRYGERVEHRAVLGAEAPPVAVADIERACVLSRRVGALAAGAAVLGSLLGSSTPFSRSAFSRSTLFSHGGRR
;
A
#
# COMPACT_ATOMS: atom_id res chain seq x y z
N MET A 1 21.07 -17.53 8.28
CA MET A 1 19.97 -18.50 8.09
C MET A 1 18.54 -17.93 8.28
N ARG A 2 18.26 -17.00 9.23
CA ARG A 2 16.89 -16.44 9.37
C ARG A 2 16.51 -15.49 8.22
N GLY A 3 17.43 -14.61 7.85
CA GLY A 3 17.22 -13.65 6.76
C GLY A 3 17.08 -14.32 5.39
N SER A 4 17.81 -15.39 5.11
CA SER A 4 17.73 -16.10 3.83
C SER A 4 16.34 -16.73 3.60
N ALA A 5 15.71 -17.31 4.65
CA ALA A 5 14.36 -17.86 4.54
C ALA A 5 13.31 -16.75 4.29
N LEU A 6 13.43 -15.59 4.97
CA LEU A 6 12.57 -14.45 4.73
C LEU A 6 12.74 -13.90 3.31
N ALA A 7 13.99 -13.69 2.88
CA ALA A 7 14.33 -13.21 1.54
C ALA A 7 13.75 -14.13 0.44
N LEU A 8 13.93 -15.44 0.59
CA LEU A 8 13.35 -16.43 -0.34
C LEU A 8 11.83 -16.37 -0.36
N GLY A 9 11.20 -16.28 0.82
CA GLY A 9 9.75 -16.17 0.92
C GLY A 9 9.23 -14.90 0.24
N VAL A 10 9.82 -13.74 0.52
CA VAL A 10 9.43 -12.46 -0.11
C VAL A 10 9.60 -12.53 -1.64
N ALA A 11 10.72 -13.06 -2.13
CA ALA A 11 10.96 -13.21 -3.56
C ALA A 11 9.92 -14.14 -4.22
N ALA A 12 9.66 -15.30 -3.60
CA ALA A 12 8.67 -16.25 -4.09
C ALA A 12 7.24 -15.67 -4.07
N GLY A 13 6.86 -14.97 -2.99
CA GLY A 13 5.55 -14.32 -2.87
C GLY A 13 5.35 -13.21 -3.90
N TYR A 14 6.38 -12.37 -4.14
CA TYR A 14 6.35 -11.37 -5.20
C TYR A 14 6.22 -12.00 -6.61
N ALA A 15 6.96 -13.06 -6.86
CA ALA A 15 6.86 -13.80 -8.12
C ALA A 15 5.47 -14.44 -8.30
N ALA A 16 4.88 -14.95 -7.21
CA ALA A 16 3.53 -15.51 -7.23
C ALA A 16 2.46 -14.42 -7.52
N ASP A 17 2.56 -13.22 -6.91
CA ASP A 17 1.68 -12.09 -7.27
C ASP A 17 1.82 -11.74 -8.76
N ALA A 18 3.06 -11.60 -9.24
CA ALA A 18 3.32 -11.23 -10.63
C ALA A 18 2.78 -12.28 -11.64
N ALA A 19 2.82 -13.57 -11.29
CA ALA A 19 2.41 -14.68 -12.17
C ALA A 19 0.92 -14.98 -12.09
N PHE A 20 0.35 -15.00 -10.88
CA PHE A 20 -1.02 -15.48 -10.64
C PHE A 20 -1.99 -14.36 -10.28
N GLY A 21 -1.48 -13.21 -9.77
CA GLY A 21 -2.28 -12.16 -9.18
C GLY A 21 -2.98 -12.62 -7.90
N ASP A 22 -4.02 -11.89 -7.50
CA ASP A 22 -4.77 -12.19 -6.29
C ASP A 22 -5.59 -13.48 -6.42
N PRO A 23 -5.71 -14.25 -5.32
CA PRO A 23 -6.62 -15.39 -5.28
C PRO A 23 -8.06 -14.98 -5.59
N ARG A 24 -8.67 -15.56 -6.61
CA ARG A 24 -10.04 -15.21 -7.05
C ARG A 24 -11.12 -15.60 -6.05
N ARG A 25 -10.88 -16.59 -5.21
CA ARG A 25 -11.82 -17.09 -4.18
C ARG A 25 -11.09 -17.22 -2.86
N GLY A 26 -11.79 -16.91 -1.74
CA GLY A 26 -11.24 -17.06 -0.40
C GLY A 26 -10.11 -16.07 -0.08
N HIS A 27 -10.03 -14.91 -0.75
CA HIS A 27 -8.96 -13.93 -0.55
C HIS A 27 -8.89 -13.49 0.92
N PRO A 28 -7.74 -13.65 1.62
CA PRO A 28 -7.64 -13.36 3.05
C PRO A 28 -7.97 -11.90 3.40
N VAL A 29 -7.56 -10.94 2.58
CA VAL A 29 -7.87 -9.51 2.78
C VAL A 29 -9.38 -9.26 2.68
N ALA A 30 -10.08 -9.90 1.75
CA ALA A 30 -11.54 -9.80 1.66
C ALA A 30 -12.21 -10.47 2.87
N GLY A 31 -11.65 -11.57 3.37
CA GLY A 31 -12.07 -12.22 4.63
C GLY A 31 -11.92 -11.28 5.83
N PHE A 32 -10.77 -10.63 5.93
CA PHE A 32 -10.53 -9.59 6.94
C PHE A 32 -11.52 -8.43 6.82
N GLY A 33 -11.76 -7.92 5.62
CA GLY A 33 -12.73 -6.85 5.39
C GLY A 33 -14.14 -7.22 5.88
N ARG A 34 -14.61 -8.43 5.58
CA ARG A 34 -15.92 -8.92 6.09
C ARG A 34 -15.96 -9.00 7.61
N ALA A 35 -14.91 -9.51 8.24
CA ALA A 35 -14.80 -9.57 9.70
C ALA A 35 -14.79 -8.17 10.32
N ALA A 36 -14.05 -7.23 9.74
CA ALA A 36 -14.01 -5.83 10.16
C ALA A 36 -15.38 -5.17 10.03
N THR A 37 -16.12 -5.37 8.92
CA THR A 37 -17.48 -4.87 8.74
C THR A 37 -18.44 -5.44 9.80
N ALA A 38 -18.33 -6.75 10.12
CA ALA A 38 -19.15 -7.37 11.15
C ALA A 38 -18.85 -6.81 12.55
N LEU A 39 -17.58 -6.53 12.86
CA LEU A 39 -17.17 -5.88 14.10
C LEU A 39 -17.65 -4.42 14.16
N GLU A 40 -17.48 -3.66 13.06
CA GLU A 40 -17.96 -2.30 12.94
C GLU A 40 -19.46 -2.22 13.29
N GLY A 41 -20.28 -3.09 12.72
CA GLY A 41 -21.72 -3.12 12.98
C GLY A 41 -22.10 -3.31 14.45
N ARG A 42 -21.19 -3.88 15.27
CA ARG A 42 -21.43 -4.09 16.70
C ARG A 42 -20.94 -2.96 17.58
N ILE A 43 -19.82 -2.30 17.20
CA ILE A 43 -19.16 -1.33 18.09
C ILE A 43 -19.18 0.10 17.55
N TRP A 44 -19.73 0.30 16.35
CA TRP A 44 -19.79 1.63 15.75
C TRP A 44 -20.54 2.62 16.65
N ARG A 45 -19.90 3.72 16.91
CA ARG A 45 -20.47 4.92 17.56
C ARG A 45 -19.78 6.13 16.95
N ASP A 46 -20.47 7.24 16.84
CA ASP A 46 -19.85 8.50 16.41
C ASP A 46 -18.92 9.06 17.50
N HIS A 47 -17.86 8.32 17.79
CA HIS A 47 -16.92 8.62 18.85
C HIS A 47 -15.50 8.14 18.49
N ARG A 48 -14.50 8.99 18.75
CA ARG A 48 -13.09 8.67 18.45
C ARG A 48 -12.58 7.43 19.19
N GLY A 49 -12.95 7.26 20.46
CA GLY A 49 -12.53 6.11 21.25
C GLY A 49 -13.05 4.78 20.71
N ALA A 50 -14.31 4.76 20.19
CA ALA A 50 -14.86 3.56 19.55
C ALA A 50 -14.08 3.20 18.28
N GLY A 51 -13.72 4.20 17.47
CA GLY A 51 -12.88 4.00 16.29
C GLY A 51 -11.46 3.53 16.63
N ALA A 52 -10.84 4.09 17.68
CA ALA A 52 -9.53 3.65 18.12
C ALA A 52 -9.57 2.19 18.62
N ALA A 53 -10.59 1.80 19.40
CA ALA A 53 -10.78 0.42 19.84
C ALA A 53 -11.01 -0.53 18.65
N PHE A 54 -11.83 -0.12 17.65
CA PHE A 54 -12.03 -0.88 16.41
C PHE A 54 -10.71 -1.13 15.70
N THR A 55 -9.94 -0.07 15.43
CA THR A 55 -8.66 -0.16 14.74
C THR A 55 -7.68 -1.05 15.51
N ALA A 56 -7.56 -0.86 16.83
CA ALA A 56 -6.66 -1.63 17.69
C ALA A 56 -7.03 -3.11 17.72
N LEU A 57 -8.33 -3.45 17.83
CA LEU A 57 -8.79 -4.84 17.82
C LEU A 57 -8.51 -5.52 16.47
N CYS A 58 -8.84 -4.86 15.36
CA CYS A 58 -8.63 -5.42 14.02
C CYS A 58 -7.14 -5.65 13.73
N VAL A 59 -6.31 -4.60 13.88
CA VAL A 59 -4.87 -4.68 13.59
C VAL A 59 -4.17 -5.57 14.62
N GLY A 60 -4.52 -5.44 15.88
CA GLY A 60 -3.94 -6.24 16.97
C GLY A 60 -4.19 -7.74 16.81
N THR A 61 -5.40 -8.13 16.42
CA THR A 61 -5.73 -9.54 16.15
C THR A 61 -4.90 -10.10 14.98
N VAL A 62 -4.79 -9.36 13.89
CA VAL A 62 -3.97 -9.76 12.72
C VAL A 62 -2.50 -9.87 13.12
N ALA A 63 -1.97 -8.87 13.82
CA ALA A 63 -0.57 -8.87 14.27
C ALA A 63 -0.29 -10.03 15.25
N ALA A 64 -1.17 -10.26 16.22
CA ALA A 64 -1.03 -11.36 17.18
C ALA A 64 -1.08 -12.73 16.51
N GLY A 65 -2.03 -12.95 15.59
CA GLY A 65 -2.13 -14.19 14.82
C GLY A 65 -0.89 -14.44 13.97
N ALA A 66 -0.39 -13.39 13.29
CA ALA A 66 0.82 -13.47 12.48
C ALA A 66 2.08 -13.76 13.34
N LEU A 67 2.19 -13.14 14.53
CA LEU A 67 3.27 -13.42 15.48
C LEU A 67 3.18 -14.85 16.01
N GLY A 68 1.98 -15.36 16.30
CA GLY A 68 1.75 -16.75 16.67
C GLY A 68 2.20 -17.72 15.58
N ALA A 69 1.79 -17.49 14.35
CA ALA A 69 2.22 -18.28 13.18
C ALA A 69 3.74 -18.22 12.99
N GLN A 70 4.34 -17.05 13.12
CA GLN A 70 5.81 -16.90 13.01
C GLN A 70 6.56 -17.66 14.11
N ARG A 71 6.02 -17.67 15.35
CA ARG A 71 6.58 -18.45 16.45
C ARG A 71 6.46 -19.97 16.19
N ALA A 72 5.31 -20.42 15.70
CA ALA A 72 5.08 -21.84 15.41
C ALA A 72 6.07 -22.39 14.35
N VAL A 73 6.46 -21.58 13.35
CA VAL A 73 7.41 -21.99 12.32
C VAL A 73 8.87 -21.61 12.61
N HIS A 74 9.16 -21.05 13.81
CA HIS A 74 10.46 -20.49 14.13
C HIS A 74 11.62 -21.49 13.96
N GLY A 75 11.41 -22.76 14.29
CA GLY A 75 12.42 -23.84 14.17
C GLY A 75 12.67 -24.29 12.72
N SER A 76 11.79 -24.02 11.78
CA SER A 76 11.85 -24.48 10.40
C SER A 76 12.19 -23.37 9.41
N ALA A 77 13.28 -23.52 8.66
CA ALA A 77 13.62 -22.57 7.58
C ALA A 77 12.58 -22.61 6.46
N VAL A 78 12.10 -23.78 6.11
CA VAL A 78 11.05 -23.98 5.11
C VAL A 78 9.73 -23.36 5.59
N GLY A 79 9.33 -23.63 6.83
CA GLY A 79 8.13 -23.03 7.41
C GLY A 79 8.16 -21.49 7.41
N ARG A 80 9.31 -20.89 7.74
CA ARG A 80 9.48 -19.43 7.67
C ARG A 80 9.39 -18.90 6.23
N ALA A 81 10.00 -19.58 5.27
CA ALA A 81 9.94 -19.18 3.87
C ALA A 81 8.51 -19.30 3.32
N LEU A 82 7.81 -20.38 3.63
CA LEU A 82 6.41 -20.57 3.23
C LEU A 82 5.50 -19.52 3.85
N LEU A 83 5.63 -19.25 5.16
CA LEU A 83 4.84 -18.20 5.82
C LEU A 83 5.09 -16.82 5.19
N ALA A 84 6.35 -16.45 4.98
CA ALA A 84 6.70 -15.17 4.35
C ALA A 84 6.19 -15.11 2.91
N GLY A 85 6.35 -16.18 2.14
CA GLY A 85 5.91 -16.24 0.74
C GLY A 85 4.40 -16.14 0.61
N THR A 86 3.66 -16.91 1.40
CA THR A 86 2.19 -16.87 1.41
C THR A 86 1.68 -15.49 1.87
N ALA A 87 2.25 -14.94 2.95
CA ALA A 87 1.89 -13.60 3.43
C ALA A 87 2.18 -12.54 2.35
N THR A 88 3.34 -12.58 1.71
CA THR A 88 3.69 -11.64 0.65
C THR A 88 2.71 -11.76 -0.53
N TRP A 89 2.47 -12.95 -1.05
CA TRP A 89 1.55 -13.16 -2.16
C TRP A 89 0.12 -12.67 -1.86
N THR A 90 -0.40 -12.97 -0.66
CA THR A 90 -1.78 -12.61 -0.30
C THR A 90 -1.97 -11.14 0.07
N VAL A 91 -0.89 -10.42 0.36
CA VAL A 91 -0.92 -8.99 0.73
C VAL A 91 -0.70 -8.10 -0.48
N LEU A 92 0.17 -8.51 -1.41
CA LEU A 92 0.44 -7.73 -2.60
C LEU A 92 -0.77 -7.72 -3.54
N GLY A 93 -0.96 -6.62 -4.24
CA GLY A 93 -2.02 -6.42 -5.23
C GLY A 93 -1.48 -5.84 -6.55
N GLY A 94 -0.17 -5.98 -6.81
CA GLY A 94 0.47 -5.34 -7.95
C GLY A 94 -0.01 -5.84 -9.31
N ALA A 95 -0.17 -7.15 -9.46
CA ALA A 95 -0.66 -7.74 -10.70
C ALA A 95 -2.14 -7.40 -10.95
N SER A 96 -2.95 -7.41 -9.90
CA SER A 96 -4.37 -7.06 -10.00
C SER A 96 -4.57 -5.58 -10.31
N LEU A 97 -3.78 -4.68 -9.69
CA LEU A 97 -3.77 -3.25 -10.00
C LEU A 97 -3.52 -3.00 -11.50
N VAL A 98 -2.47 -3.61 -12.04
CA VAL A 98 -2.11 -3.47 -13.47
C VAL A 98 -3.20 -4.05 -14.37
N ARG A 99 -3.77 -5.19 -14.00
CA ARG A 99 -4.87 -5.81 -14.76
C ARG A 99 -6.11 -4.91 -14.82
N GLU A 100 -6.52 -4.34 -13.68
CA GLU A 100 -7.67 -3.45 -13.61
C GLU A 100 -7.42 -2.16 -14.39
N ALA A 101 -6.25 -1.55 -14.24
CA ALA A 101 -5.86 -0.36 -14.98
C ALA A 101 -5.89 -0.59 -16.50
N ARG A 102 -5.35 -1.74 -16.96
CA ARG A 102 -5.40 -2.14 -18.37
C ARG A 102 -6.81 -2.42 -18.86
N THR A 103 -7.70 -2.95 -18.02
CA THR A 103 -9.11 -3.16 -18.38
C THR A 103 -9.80 -1.84 -18.66
N VAL A 104 -9.64 -0.83 -17.79
CA VAL A 104 -10.16 0.52 -18.05
C VAL A 104 -9.51 1.13 -19.28
N GLY A 105 -8.18 1.05 -19.41
CA GLY A 105 -7.46 1.55 -20.58
C GLY A 105 -7.87 0.88 -21.89
N GLY A 106 -8.24 -0.40 -21.86
CA GLY A 106 -8.79 -1.13 -23.00
C GLY A 106 -10.14 -0.59 -23.45
N ALA A 107 -11.05 -0.36 -22.51
CA ALA A 107 -12.35 0.25 -22.80
C ALA A 107 -12.21 1.66 -23.39
N LEU A 108 -11.32 2.49 -22.81
CA LEU A 108 -11.06 3.84 -23.34
C LEU A 108 -10.50 3.80 -24.77
N ARG A 109 -9.56 2.90 -25.07
CA ARG A 109 -9.03 2.74 -26.45
C ARG A 109 -10.08 2.28 -27.45
N ALA A 110 -11.08 1.53 -26.99
CA ALA A 110 -12.22 1.10 -27.82
C ALA A 110 -13.30 2.19 -27.95
N GLY A 111 -13.16 3.36 -27.31
CA GLY A 111 -14.18 4.40 -27.26
C GLY A 111 -15.38 4.09 -26.35
N ASP A 112 -15.32 3.00 -25.58
CA ASP A 112 -16.38 2.56 -24.66
C ASP A 112 -16.23 3.25 -23.30
N LEU A 113 -16.74 4.48 -23.20
CA LEU A 113 -16.69 5.27 -21.98
C LEU A 113 -17.56 4.66 -20.86
N ASP A 114 -18.63 3.97 -21.20
CA ASP A 114 -19.54 3.42 -20.20
C ASP A 114 -18.93 2.17 -19.54
N ALA A 115 -18.28 1.30 -20.31
CA ALA A 115 -17.49 0.21 -19.75
C ALA A 115 -16.33 0.73 -18.89
N ALA A 116 -15.63 1.78 -19.32
CA ALA A 116 -14.56 2.40 -18.54
C ALA A 116 -15.09 2.98 -17.22
N ARG A 117 -16.22 3.70 -17.24
CA ARG A 117 -16.88 4.22 -16.04
C ARG A 117 -17.35 3.11 -15.09
N ALA A 118 -17.96 2.05 -15.62
CA ALA A 118 -18.38 0.90 -14.82
C ALA A 118 -17.22 0.19 -14.13
N ARG A 119 -16.01 0.23 -14.74
CA ARG A 119 -14.83 -0.45 -14.19
C ARG A 119 -14.00 0.40 -13.24
N LEU A 120 -14.00 1.73 -13.36
CA LEU A 120 -13.17 2.64 -12.53
C LEU A 120 -13.33 2.43 -11.01
N PRO A 121 -14.53 2.13 -10.44
CA PRO A 121 -14.70 1.89 -9.01
C PRO A 121 -13.88 0.73 -8.43
N TYR A 122 -13.35 -0.17 -9.26
CA TYR A 122 -12.43 -1.22 -8.82
C TYR A 122 -11.00 -0.72 -8.56
N LEU A 123 -10.69 0.51 -9.00
CA LEU A 123 -9.39 1.15 -8.82
C LEU A 123 -9.41 2.26 -7.78
N CYS A 124 -10.46 3.06 -7.76
CA CYS A 124 -10.55 4.22 -6.84
C CYS A 124 -11.99 4.55 -6.49
N GLY A 125 -12.16 5.25 -5.35
CA GLY A 125 -13.47 5.69 -4.85
C GLY A 125 -14.05 6.92 -5.56
N ARG A 126 -13.51 7.33 -6.72
CA ARG A 126 -14.00 8.48 -7.48
C ARG A 126 -15.32 8.16 -8.17
N ASP A 127 -16.26 9.12 -8.14
CA ASP A 127 -17.50 9.01 -8.91
C ASP A 127 -17.20 9.02 -10.42
N PRO A 128 -17.52 7.94 -11.15
CA PRO A 128 -17.21 7.85 -12.57
C PRO A 128 -18.21 8.62 -13.46
N ARG A 129 -19.36 9.02 -12.92
CA ARG A 129 -20.44 9.64 -13.69
C ARG A 129 -20.00 10.99 -14.28
N GLY A 130 -20.20 11.16 -15.57
CA GLY A 130 -19.88 12.39 -16.27
C GLY A 130 -18.38 12.67 -16.46
N LEU A 131 -17.49 11.76 -16.05
CA LEU A 131 -16.06 11.91 -16.35
C LEU A 131 -15.80 11.76 -17.85
N THR A 132 -15.00 12.67 -18.41
CA THR A 132 -14.50 12.57 -19.78
C THR A 132 -13.44 11.48 -19.90
N GLU A 133 -13.11 11.07 -21.11
CA GLU A 133 -12.02 10.13 -21.39
C GLU A 133 -10.72 10.51 -20.68
N GLN A 134 -10.30 11.76 -20.81
CA GLN A 134 -9.10 12.29 -20.16
C GLN A 134 -9.17 12.23 -18.64
N GLN A 135 -10.33 12.54 -18.05
CA GLN A 135 -10.51 12.47 -16.61
C GLN A 135 -10.48 11.03 -16.09
N LEU A 136 -11.03 10.08 -16.87
CA LEU A 136 -10.93 8.65 -16.58
C LEU A 136 -9.49 8.16 -16.65
N ALA A 137 -8.77 8.51 -17.73
CA ALA A 137 -7.36 8.15 -17.88
C ALA A 137 -6.49 8.71 -16.74
N ARG A 138 -6.70 9.98 -16.37
CA ARG A 138 -6.03 10.60 -15.21
C ARG A 138 -6.34 9.86 -13.91
N ALA A 139 -7.61 9.54 -13.65
CA ALA A 139 -8.01 8.79 -12.46
C ALA A 139 -7.30 7.43 -12.36
N VAL A 140 -7.16 6.74 -13.48
CA VAL A 140 -6.43 5.46 -13.53
C VAL A 140 -4.95 5.65 -13.23
N VAL A 141 -4.28 6.66 -13.83
CA VAL A 141 -2.85 6.91 -13.61
C VAL A 141 -2.58 7.31 -12.15
N GLU A 142 -3.40 8.19 -11.57
CA GLU A 142 -3.34 8.57 -10.15
C GLU A 142 -3.50 7.33 -9.26
N SER A 143 -4.51 6.49 -9.51
CA SER A 143 -4.73 5.26 -8.76
C SER A 143 -3.58 4.26 -8.88
N VAL A 144 -2.98 4.12 -10.06
CA VAL A 144 -1.80 3.27 -10.26
C VAL A 144 -0.62 3.77 -9.43
N ALA A 145 -0.37 5.08 -9.42
CA ALA A 145 0.72 5.68 -8.64
C ALA A 145 0.52 5.45 -7.13
N GLU A 146 -0.65 5.80 -6.60
CA GLU A 146 -1.02 5.65 -5.19
C GLU A 146 -0.94 4.18 -4.75
N ASN A 147 -1.61 3.27 -5.47
CA ASN A 147 -1.65 1.85 -5.11
C ASN A 147 -0.31 1.14 -5.34
N THR A 148 0.60 1.65 -6.16
CA THR A 148 1.98 1.16 -6.21
C THR A 148 2.67 1.36 -4.86
N ALA A 149 2.45 2.49 -4.19
CA ALA A 149 2.93 2.71 -2.83
C ALA A 149 2.21 1.80 -1.82
N ASP A 150 0.89 1.78 -1.84
CA ASP A 150 0.08 1.19 -0.78
C ASP A 150 -0.03 -0.33 -0.87
N ALA A 151 -0.26 -0.86 -2.07
CA ALA A 151 -0.48 -2.29 -2.24
C ALA A 151 0.81 -3.08 -2.55
N VAL A 152 1.95 -2.40 -2.79
CA VAL A 152 3.20 -3.09 -3.12
C VAL A 152 4.35 -2.63 -2.24
N VAL A 153 4.77 -1.37 -2.36
CA VAL A 153 6.04 -0.92 -1.74
C VAL A 153 5.96 -0.89 -0.23
N ASN A 154 4.90 -0.31 0.35
CA ASN A 154 4.72 -0.26 1.80
C ASN A 154 4.64 -1.66 2.42
N ALA A 155 3.91 -2.58 1.78
CA ALA A 155 3.83 -3.96 2.23
C ALA A 155 5.22 -4.62 2.27
N LEU A 156 6.03 -4.44 1.22
CA LEU A 156 7.39 -4.97 1.15
C LEU A 156 8.32 -4.32 2.18
N VAL A 157 8.19 -3.02 2.44
CA VAL A 157 8.95 -2.31 3.50
C VAL A 157 8.67 -2.94 4.87
N TRP A 158 7.40 -3.09 5.24
CA TRP A 158 7.03 -3.69 6.52
C TRP A 158 7.37 -5.17 6.60
N GLY A 159 7.32 -5.87 5.45
CA GLY A 159 7.81 -7.25 5.33
C GLY A 159 9.31 -7.37 5.60
N ALA A 160 10.12 -6.48 5.07
CA ALA A 160 11.56 -6.45 5.31
C ALA A 160 11.91 -6.10 6.77
N LEU A 161 11.18 -5.15 7.37
CA LEU A 161 11.41 -4.68 8.74
C LEU A 161 10.93 -5.66 9.83
N ALA A 162 9.75 -6.25 9.65
CA ALA A 162 9.07 -7.02 10.70
C ALA A 162 8.56 -8.40 10.23
N GLY A 163 8.94 -8.85 9.04
CA GLY A 163 8.53 -10.15 8.49
C GLY A 163 7.03 -10.24 8.18
N ALA A 164 6.48 -11.45 8.22
CA ALA A 164 5.06 -11.68 7.98
C ALA A 164 4.12 -10.87 8.90
N PRO A 165 4.42 -10.69 10.20
CA PRO A 165 3.61 -9.81 11.06
C PRO A 165 3.54 -8.36 10.56
N GLY A 166 4.65 -7.79 10.13
CA GLY A 166 4.68 -6.42 9.59
C GLY A 166 3.88 -6.29 8.30
N LEU A 167 4.07 -7.22 7.38
CA LEU A 167 3.32 -7.33 6.13
C LEU A 167 1.81 -7.35 6.35
N LEU A 168 1.34 -8.29 7.19
CA LEU A 168 -0.08 -8.50 7.44
C LEU A 168 -0.70 -7.36 8.25
N ALA A 169 0.03 -6.83 9.26
CA ALA A 169 -0.45 -5.69 10.03
C ALA A 169 -0.58 -4.43 9.17
N PHE A 170 0.41 -4.12 8.32
CA PHE A 170 0.31 -3.00 7.39
C PHE A 170 -0.89 -3.15 6.46
N ARG A 171 -1.11 -4.34 5.86
CA ARG A 171 -2.25 -4.57 5.00
C ARG A 171 -3.58 -4.40 5.72
N ALA A 172 -3.67 -4.82 6.99
CA ALA A 172 -4.85 -4.60 7.81
C ALA A 172 -5.10 -3.10 8.02
N VAL A 173 -4.07 -2.32 8.36
CA VAL A 173 -4.13 -0.85 8.52
C VAL A 173 -4.66 -0.20 7.24
N ASN A 174 -4.03 -0.47 6.10
CA ASN A 174 -4.40 0.09 4.80
C ASN A 174 -5.83 -0.31 4.38
N THR A 175 -6.24 -1.55 4.67
CA THR A 175 -7.62 -2.00 4.40
C THR A 175 -8.63 -1.26 5.28
N LEU A 176 -8.32 -1.02 6.56
CA LEU A 176 -9.22 -0.28 7.44
C LEU A 176 -9.34 1.19 7.03
N ASP A 177 -8.25 1.83 6.60
CA ASP A 177 -8.31 3.18 6.05
C ASP A 177 -9.24 3.24 4.84
N ALA A 178 -9.07 2.34 3.87
CA ALA A 178 -9.94 2.25 2.70
C ALA A 178 -11.42 2.03 3.07
N MET A 179 -11.71 1.29 4.17
CA MET A 179 -13.09 1.02 4.61
C MET A 179 -13.72 2.17 5.38
N VAL A 180 -13.00 2.76 6.33
CA VAL A 180 -13.56 3.71 7.31
C VAL A 180 -12.77 5.01 7.45
N GLY A 181 -11.60 5.16 6.83
CA GLY A 181 -10.73 6.33 6.96
C GLY A 181 -11.19 7.56 6.18
N HIS A 182 -12.12 7.40 5.25
CA HIS A 182 -12.59 8.49 4.42
C HIS A 182 -13.48 9.50 5.19
N ARG A 183 -13.37 10.78 4.81
CA ARG A 183 -14.12 11.87 5.46
C ARG A 183 -15.58 11.88 5.03
N SER A 184 -16.39 11.06 5.69
CA SER A 184 -17.85 11.08 5.59
C SER A 184 -18.48 11.41 6.94
N PRO A 185 -19.76 11.86 7.00
CA PRO A 185 -20.43 12.10 8.28
C PRO A 185 -20.38 10.90 9.22
N ARG A 186 -20.49 9.67 8.69
CA ARG A 186 -20.44 8.43 9.44
C ARG A 186 -19.04 8.15 10.04
N TYR A 187 -17.96 8.46 9.33
CA TYR A 187 -16.61 8.02 9.69
C TYR A 187 -15.68 9.14 10.16
N LEU A 188 -16.11 10.40 10.16
CA LEU A 188 -15.26 11.52 10.53
C LEU A 188 -14.62 11.37 11.92
N ARG A 189 -15.38 10.81 12.88
CA ARG A 189 -14.90 10.52 14.23
C ARG A 189 -14.44 9.07 14.38
N PHE A 190 -15.22 8.13 13.86
CA PHE A 190 -14.92 6.70 14.00
C PHE A 190 -13.66 6.28 13.22
N GLY A 191 -13.50 6.73 11.98
CA GLY A 191 -12.39 6.34 11.10
C GLY A 191 -11.06 7.03 11.37
N TRP A 192 -11.01 8.06 12.24
CA TRP A 192 -9.82 8.88 12.45
C TRP A 192 -8.56 8.09 12.81
N ALA A 193 -8.71 7.05 13.63
CA ALA A 193 -7.57 6.25 14.08
C ALA A 193 -7.01 5.39 12.95
N SER A 194 -7.88 4.79 12.11
CA SER A 194 -7.47 4.05 10.92
C SER A 194 -6.73 4.95 9.94
N ALA A 195 -7.29 6.13 9.64
CA ALA A 195 -6.67 7.09 8.73
C ALA A 195 -5.30 7.59 9.24
N ARG A 196 -5.19 7.93 10.53
CA ARG A 196 -3.92 8.38 11.09
C ARG A 196 -2.87 7.28 11.19
N LEU A 197 -3.29 6.07 11.49
CA LEU A 197 -2.37 4.92 11.53
C LEU A 197 -1.85 4.61 10.13
N ASP A 198 -2.70 4.69 9.10
CA ASP A 198 -2.28 4.53 7.71
C ASP A 198 -1.34 5.65 7.25
N ASP A 199 -1.65 6.91 7.58
CA ASP A 199 -0.76 8.06 7.32
C ASP A 199 0.67 7.81 7.84
N VAL A 200 0.80 7.29 9.07
CA VAL A 200 2.08 7.00 9.71
C VAL A 200 2.73 5.74 9.13
N ALA A 201 1.98 4.66 8.99
CA ALA A 201 2.49 3.39 8.49
C ALA A 201 2.86 3.46 7.00
N GLY A 202 2.17 4.28 6.21
CA GLY A 202 2.45 4.51 4.80
C GLY A 202 3.65 5.43 4.54
N TRP A 203 4.09 6.19 5.57
CA TRP A 203 5.10 7.23 5.40
C TRP A 203 6.42 6.74 4.78
N PRO A 204 7.07 5.66 5.27
CA PRO A 204 8.37 5.23 4.73
C PRO A 204 8.26 4.68 3.31
N GLY A 205 7.23 3.88 3.03
CA GLY A 205 7.07 3.28 1.71
C GLY A 205 6.67 4.29 0.65
N ALA A 206 5.88 5.33 0.97
CA ALA A 206 5.55 6.38 0.02
C ALA A 206 6.79 7.14 -0.48
N ARG A 207 7.75 7.44 0.42
CA ARG A 207 9.01 8.09 0.03
C ARG A 207 9.92 7.13 -0.74
N LEU A 208 9.97 5.87 -0.33
CA LEU A 208 10.69 4.86 -1.09
C LEU A 208 10.07 4.67 -2.49
N THR A 209 8.74 4.67 -2.61
CA THR A 209 8.07 4.62 -3.91
C THR A 209 8.51 5.76 -4.80
N ALA A 210 8.54 6.99 -4.29
CA ALA A 210 8.98 8.14 -5.06
C ALA A 210 10.46 8.02 -5.50
N LEU A 211 11.36 7.60 -4.61
CA LEU A 211 12.77 7.35 -4.94
C LEU A 211 12.91 6.27 -6.02
N LEU A 212 12.20 5.15 -5.86
CA LEU A 212 12.24 4.06 -6.83
C LEU A 212 11.60 4.47 -8.17
N THR A 213 10.59 5.34 -8.16
CA THR A 213 10.00 5.92 -9.37
C THR A 213 11.03 6.75 -10.13
N VAL A 214 11.78 7.61 -9.43
CA VAL A 214 12.89 8.37 -10.04
C VAL A 214 13.95 7.43 -10.62
N ALA A 215 14.31 6.37 -9.89
CA ALA A 215 15.29 5.39 -10.36
C ALA A 215 14.79 4.59 -11.59
N ALA A 216 13.50 4.26 -11.62
CA ALA A 216 12.85 3.51 -12.70
C ALA A 216 12.51 4.36 -13.92
N ALA A 217 12.49 5.68 -13.80
CA ALA A 217 12.30 6.62 -14.89
C ALA A 217 13.45 6.50 -15.92
N GLY A 218 13.13 6.72 -17.19
CA GLY A 218 14.13 6.79 -18.25
C GLY A 218 15.17 7.89 -17.95
N PRO A 219 16.40 7.76 -18.45
CA PRO A 219 17.48 8.72 -18.16
C PRO A 219 17.08 10.18 -18.40
N GLU A 220 16.31 10.43 -19.47
CA GLU A 220 15.80 11.74 -19.88
C GLU A 220 14.72 12.31 -18.92
N ARG A 221 14.10 11.46 -18.10
CA ARG A 221 13.01 11.83 -17.20
C ARG A 221 13.39 11.85 -15.72
N ARG A 222 14.56 11.33 -15.34
CA ARG A 222 14.98 11.26 -13.92
C ARG A 222 15.03 12.60 -13.23
N ALA A 223 15.66 13.58 -13.88
CA ALA A 223 15.76 14.92 -13.33
C ALA A 223 14.39 15.56 -13.14
N GLU A 224 13.50 15.37 -14.11
CA GLU A 224 12.13 15.86 -14.05
C GLU A 224 11.30 15.15 -12.97
N ALA A 225 11.39 13.83 -12.88
CA ALA A 225 10.73 13.04 -11.83
C ALA A 225 11.16 13.50 -10.42
N TRP A 226 12.46 13.73 -10.22
CA TRP A 226 12.99 14.27 -8.97
C TRP A 226 12.48 15.69 -8.69
N ARG A 227 12.51 16.59 -9.70
CA ARG A 227 12.10 17.99 -9.58
C ARG A 227 10.63 18.10 -9.22
N VAL A 228 9.75 17.41 -9.95
CA VAL A 228 8.29 17.43 -9.72
C VAL A 228 7.97 16.84 -8.36
N TRP A 229 8.56 15.68 -8.01
CA TRP A 229 8.39 15.09 -6.69
C TRP A 229 8.73 16.07 -5.57
N ARG A 230 9.92 16.67 -5.61
CA ARG A 230 10.40 17.58 -4.54
C ARG A 230 9.60 18.87 -4.43
N ARG A 231 9.07 19.37 -5.53
CA ARG A 231 8.31 20.62 -5.59
C ARG A 231 6.84 20.43 -5.22
N ASP A 232 6.19 19.39 -5.76
CA ASP A 232 4.73 19.32 -5.80
C ASP A 232 4.13 18.36 -4.76
N ALA A 233 4.88 17.36 -4.28
CA ALA A 233 4.33 16.30 -3.44
C ALA A 233 3.66 16.79 -2.15
N SER A 234 4.19 17.84 -1.54
CA SER A 234 3.68 18.40 -0.28
C SER A 234 2.37 19.21 -0.45
N ALA A 235 2.03 19.58 -1.67
CA ALA A 235 0.77 20.26 -1.96
C ALA A 235 -0.43 19.33 -2.00
N HIS A 236 -0.20 18.00 -2.03
CA HIS A 236 -1.27 17.01 -1.99
C HIS A 236 -1.84 16.87 -0.56
N PRO A 237 -3.19 16.70 -0.38
CA PRO A 237 -3.80 16.59 0.95
C PRO A 237 -3.40 15.32 1.73
N SER A 238 -3.04 14.23 1.06
CA SER A 238 -2.46 13.05 1.70
C SER A 238 -0.94 13.19 1.80
N PRO A 239 -0.34 12.94 2.98
CA PRO A 239 1.11 13.02 3.17
C PRO A 239 1.89 11.92 2.42
N ASN A 240 1.19 10.91 1.93
CA ASN A 240 1.73 9.71 1.27
C ASN A 240 1.40 9.66 -0.22
N ALA A 241 0.14 9.75 -0.62
CA ALA A 241 -0.27 9.67 -2.02
C ALA A 241 0.47 10.70 -2.90
N GLY A 242 0.60 11.95 -2.41
CA GLY A 242 1.31 13.01 -3.13
C GLY A 242 2.77 12.68 -3.45
N GLN A 243 3.45 11.85 -2.64
CA GLN A 243 4.83 11.43 -2.92
C GLN A 243 4.89 10.56 -4.18
N ALA A 244 4.02 9.56 -4.25
CA ALA A 244 3.96 8.64 -5.38
C ALA A 244 3.43 9.36 -6.64
N GLU A 245 2.31 10.07 -6.51
CA GLU A 245 1.69 10.76 -7.66
C GLU A 245 2.60 11.81 -8.28
N ALA A 246 3.27 12.66 -7.49
CA ALA A 246 4.18 13.67 -8.02
C ALA A 246 5.40 13.05 -8.71
N ALA A 247 5.97 11.98 -8.16
CA ALA A 247 7.07 11.27 -8.80
C ALA A 247 6.64 10.62 -10.13
N PHE A 248 5.44 9.99 -10.16
CA PHE A 248 4.87 9.43 -11.39
C PHE A 248 4.57 10.51 -12.43
N ALA A 249 3.99 11.65 -12.03
CA ALA A 249 3.76 12.79 -12.92
C ALA A 249 5.03 13.21 -13.65
N GLY A 250 6.12 13.43 -12.91
CA GLY A 250 7.41 13.80 -13.48
C GLY A 250 8.04 12.69 -14.34
N ALA A 251 7.97 11.42 -13.89
CA ALA A 251 8.53 10.27 -14.63
C ALA A 251 7.81 10.00 -15.94
N LEU A 252 6.49 10.16 -15.96
CA LEU A 252 5.66 10.01 -17.17
C LEU A 252 5.63 11.28 -18.02
N GLY A 253 5.95 12.44 -17.45
CA GLY A 253 5.83 13.72 -18.11
C GLY A 253 4.37 14.11 -18.39
N VAL A 254 3.51 13.90 -17.41
CA VAL A 254 2.08 14.20 -17.47
C VAL A 254 1.64 15.03 -16.26
N ARG A 255 0.50 15.70 -16.40
CA ARG A 255 -0.09 16.50 -15.35
C ARG A 255 -1.17 15.71 -14.60
N LEU A 256 -1.03 15.60 -13.28
CA LEU A 256 -2.00 14.96 -12.37
C LEU A 256 -2.67 15.98 -11.45
N GLY A 257 -3.68 15.56 -10.69
CA GLY A 257 -4.40 16.45 -9.77
C GLY A 257 -5.42 17.34 -10.47
N GLY A 258 -5.68 18.52 -9.88
CA GLY A 258 -6.70 19.46 -10.36
C GLY A 258 -8.10 19.13 -9.81
N THR A 259 -9.16 19.44 -10.57
CA THR A 259 -10.54 19.26 -10.13
C THR A 259 -10.96 17.79 -10.18
N LEU A 260 -11.47 17.30 -9.06
CA LEU A 260 -11.99 15.94 -8.88
C LEU A 260 -13.44 16.00 -8.41
N ARG A 261 -14.23 14.98 -8.75
CA ARG A 261 -15.62 14.86 -8.31
C ARG A 261 -15.83 13.53 -7.57
N TYR A 262 -16.51 13.60 -6.40
CA TYR A 262 -16.92 12.49 -5.58
C TYR A 262 -18.41 12.64 -5.26
N GLY A 263 -19.30 12.11 -6.09
CA GLY A 263 -20.73 12.41 -6.05
C GLY A 263 -20.99 13.90 -6.22
N GLU A 264 -21.71 14.53 -5.30
CA GLU A 264 -21.97 15.96 -5.29
C GLU A 264 -20.80 16.82 -4.82
N ARG A 265 -19.77 16.20 -4.23
CA ARG A 265 -18.59 16.91 -3.70
C ARG A 265 -17.56 17.13 -4.79
N VAL A 266 -17.21 18.41 -5.00
CA VAL A 266 -16.09 18.81 -5.87
C VAL A 266 -14.89 19.13 -4.98
N GLU A 267 -13.75 18.50 -5.29
CA GLU A 267 -12.46 18.78 -4.64
C GLU A 267 -11.51 19.41 -5.64
N HIS A 268 -10.86 20.48 -5.23
CA HIS A 268 -9.76 21.08 -5.97
C HIS A 268 -8.45 20.66 -5.32
N ARG A 269 -7.71 19.77 -5.98
CA ARG A 269 -6.37 19.34 -5.54
C ARG A 269 -5.30 20.15 -6.26
N ALA A 270 -4.15 20.26 -5.63
CA ALA A 270 -2.99 20.83 -6.29
C ALA A 270 -2.67 20.07 -7.58
N VAL A 271 -2.20 20.79 -8.57
CA VAL A 271 -1.75 20.21 -9.83
C VAL A 271 -0.30 19.75 -9.65
N LEU A 272 -0.02 18.50 -9.98
CA LEU A 272 1.31 17.89 -9.93
C LEU A 272 1.87 17.83 -11.35
N GLY A 273 3.07 18.36 -11.57
CA GLY A 273 3.66 18.47 -12.91
C GLY A 273 2.91 19.44 -13.82
N ALA A 274 2.60 20.64 -13.33
CA ALA A 274 1.72 21.62 -13.99
C ALA A 274 2.15 21.99 -15.43
N GLU A 275 3.45 21.95 -15.71
CA GLU A 275 4.04 22.29 -17.02
C GLU A 275 3.87 21.18 -18.07
N ALA A 276 3.52 19.98 -17.64
CA ALA A 276 3.35 18.83 -18.53
C ALA A 276 1.95 18.81 -19.17
N PRO A 277 1.79 18.11 -20.31
CA PRO A 277 0.49 17.91 -20.92
C PRO A 277 -0.45 17.11 -20.03
N PRO A 278 -1.77 17.23 -20.25
CA PRO A 278 -2.75 16.37 -19.59
C PRO A 278 -2.52 14.89 -19.94
N VAL A 279 -3.00 13.99 -19.05
CA VAL A 279 -2.94 12.54 -19.26
C VAL A 279 -3.70 12.14 -20.53
N ALA A 280 -3.07 11.32 -21.35
CA ALA A 280 -3.71 10.62 -22.47
C ALA A 280 -3.97 9.15 -22.12
N VAL A 281 -4.83 8.47 -22.87
CA VAL A 281 -5.16 7.03 -22.66
C VAL A 281 -3.91 6.14 -22.75
N ALA A 282 -2.96 6.49 -23.62
CA ALA A 282 -1.69 5.76 -23.75
C ALA A 282 -0.83 5.79 -22.47
N ASP A 283 -0.99 6.82 -21.64
CA ASP A 283 -0.21 6.95 -20.40
C ASP A 283 -0.61 5.92 -19.34
N ILE A 284 -1.80 5.32 -19.45
CA ILE A 284 -2.22 4.22 -18.58
C ILE A 284 -1.22 3.05 -18.68
N GLU A 285 -0.86 2.64 -19.90
CA GLU A 285 0.09 1.55 -20.07
C GLU A 285 1.50 1.94 -19.60
N ARG A 286 1.92 3.17 -19.83
CA ARG A 286 3.19 3.70 -19.32
C ARG A 286 3.24 3.69 -17.80
N ALA A 287 2.14 4.06 -17.13
CA ALA A 287 2.00 3.99 -15.68
C ALA A 287 2.03 2.55 -15.18
N CYS A 288 1.37 1.61 -15.85
CA CYS A 288 1.41 0.18 -15.53
C CYS A 288 2.85 -0.39 -15.63
N VAL A 289 3.58 -0.04 -16.68
CA VAL A 289 4.98 -0.47 -16.84
C VAL A 289 5.86 0.13 -15.74
N LEU A 290 5.69 1.41 -15.44
CA LEU A 290 6.45 2.10 -14.38
C LEU A 290 6.16 1.46 -13.00
N SER A 291 4.89 1.21 -12.66
CA SER A 291 4.47 0.53 -11.44
C SER A 291 5.14 -0.84 -11.28
N ARG A 292 5.18 -1.65 -12.34
CA ARG A 292 5.85 -2.96 -12.32
C ARG A 292 7.36 -2.84 -12.08
N ARG A 293 8.02 -1.84 -12.69
CA ARG A 293 9.45 -1.57 -12.47
C ARG A 293 9.72 -1.16 -11.02
N VAL A 294 8.92 -0.26 -10.49
CA VAL A 294 9.00 0.19 -9.09
C VAL A 294 8.78 -0.98 -8.13
N GLY A 295 7.76 -1.81 -8.38
CA GLY A 295 7.49 -3.02 -7.59
C GLY A 295 8.66 -4.00 -7.60
N ALA A 296 9.27 -4.25 -8.77
CA ALA A 296 10.43 -5.14 -8.88
C ALA A 296 11.65 -4.61 -8.12
N LEU A 297 11.93 -3.29 -8.22
CA LEU A 297 13.00 -2.65 -7.45
C LEU A 297 12.74 -2.73 -5.95
N ALA A 298 11.48 -2.51 -5.51
CA ALA A 298 11.09 -2.63 -4.10
C ALA A 298 11.25 -4.07 -3.59
N ALA A 299 10.86 -5.07 -4.38
CA ALA A 299 11.06 -6.48 -4.04
C ALA A 299 12.54 -6.83 -3.91
N GLY A 300 13.37 -6.37 -4.85
CA GLY A 300 14.84 -6.52 -4.76
C GLY A 300 15.41 -5.88 -3.50
N ALA A 301 14.99 -4.65 -3.17
CA ALA A 301 15.42 -3.95 -1.95
C ALA A 301 14.98 -4.69 -0.67
N ALA A 302 13.74 -5.21 -0.64
CA ALA A 302 13.24 -5.98 0.50
C ALA A 302 14.00 -7.31 0.68
N VAL A 303 14.32 -8.00 -0.41
CA VAL A 303 15.14 -9.22 -0.39
C VAL A 303 16.55 -8.92 0.15
N LEU A 304 17.21 -7.90 -0.38
CA LEU A 304 18.53 -7.48 0.08
C LEU A 304 18.51 -7.04 1.55
N GLY A 305 17.55 -6.23 1.96
CA GLY A 305 17.37 -5.81 3.35
C GLY A 305 17.17 -6.99 4.30
N SER A 306 16.39 -7.99 3.88
CA SER A 306 16.16 -9.22 4.66
C SER A 306 17.45 -10.06 4.82
N LEU A 307 18.31 -10.08 3.83
CA LEU A 307 19.61 -10.77 3.90
C LEU A 307 20.59 -10.04 4.83
N LEU A 308 20.68 -8.72 4.71
CA LEU A 308 21.62 -7.90 5.50
C LEU A 308 21.19 -7.78 6.97
N GLY A 309 19.90 -7.65 7.26
CA GLY A 309 19.37 -7.54 8.64
C GLY A 309 19.64 -8.78 9.51
N SER A 310 19.98 -9.93 8.90
CA SER A 310 20.40 -11.13 9.62
C SER A 310 21.84 -11.07 10.14
N SER A 311 22.62 -10.09 9.71
CA SER A 311 24.05 -9.95 10.02
C SER A 311 24.32 -9.02 11.21
N THR A 312 23.31 -8.27 11.71
CA THR A 312 23.49 -7.35 12.83
C THR A 312 23.17 -7.99 14.18
N PRO A 313 24.09 -7.97 15.17
CA PRO A 313 23.91 -8.60 16.48
C PRO A 313 22.99 -7.82 17.44
N PHE A 314 22.18 -6.87 16.98
CA PHE A 314 21.43 -5.93 17.81
C PHE A 314 20.18 -6.52 18.52
N SER A 315 19.91 -7.82 18.41
CA SER A 315 18.65 -8.43 18.92
C SER A 315 18.80 -9.22 20.24
N ARG A 316 19.91 -9.17 20.95
CA ARG A 316 20.14 -10.05 22.12
C ARG A 316 20.17 -9.39 23.51
N SER A 317 20.02 -8.05 23.63
CA SER A 317 20.22 -7.39 24.93
C SER A 317 19.00 -6.73 25.59
N ALA A 318 17.82 -6.73 24.95
CA ALA A 318 16.67 -6.00 25.49
C ALA A 318 15.70 -6.84 26.36
N PHE A 319 15.88 -8.15 26.48
CA PHE A 319 14.92 -9.00 27.23
C PHE A 319 15.53 -9.90 28.31
N SER A 320 16.74 -9.58 28.79
CA SER A 320 17.38 -10.35 29.86
C SER A 320 17.81 -9.46 31.03
N ARG A 321 16.87 -8.77 31.68
CA ARG A 321 17.04 -8.20 33.01
C ARG A 321 15.71 -8.10 33.75
N SER A 322 15.18 -9.24 34.19
CA SER A 322 14.19 -9.26 35.26
C SER A 322 14.21 -10.60 36.00
N THR A 323 15.36 -10.92 36.59
CA THR A 323 15.46 -11.91 37.67
C THR A 323 16.61 -11.47 38.53
N LEU A 324 16.33 -10.65 39.54
CA LEU A 324 17.14 -10.47 40.75
C LEU A 324 16.38 -9.59 41.76
N PHE A 325 15.35 -10.14 42.37
CA PHE A 325 14.97 -9.79 43.75
C PHE A 325 14.44 -11.05 44.41
N SER A 326 15.35 -11.76 45.03
CA SER A 326 15.04 -12.78 46.02
C SER A 326 16.24 -12.89 46.93
N HIS A 327 15.96 -12.79 48.22
CA HIS A 327 16.75 -13.18 49.39
C HIS A 327 17.61 -12.11 50.07
N GLY A 328 17.26 -11.96 51.31
CA GLY A 328 17.98 -11.39 52.44
C GLY A 328 17.04 -10.71 53.42
N GLY A 329 16.54 -11.22 54.38
CA GLY A 329 16.47 -12.22 55.40
C GLY A 329 17.33 -11.85 56.61
N ARG A 330 16.65 -11.58 57.74
CA ARG A 330 17.13 -11.64 59.16
C ARG A 330 18.02 -10.49 59.64
N ARG A 331 17.52 -9.60 60.47
CA ARG A 331 17.58 -9.58 61.96
C ARG A 331 16.82 -8.37 62.48
#